data_767f94b98c2a94d385580bec682369fa
#
_entry.id   767f94b98c2a94d385580bec682369fa
#
_cell.length_a   1.000
_cell.length_b   1.000
_cell.length_c   1.000
_cell.angle_alpha   90.00
_cell.angle_beta   90.00
_cell.angle_gamma   90.00
#
_symmetry.space_group_name_H-M   'P 1'
#
loop_
_entity.id
_entity.type
_entity.pdbx_description
1 polymer ?
#
loop_
_entity_poly.entity_id
_entity_poly.type
_entity_poly.pdbx_seq_one_letter_code
_entity_poly.pdbx_strand_id
1 'polypeptide(L)'
;EKLQEVFERIGIGSADDFGNPYEEWFITDYDCYVDGLYNLLGEYENLDELNYLASKLEELGESEYEHFQAAMEISDYTGSLKDLINLTDNLDKYDVYPGIDDYDDLGRYYIDELGTMQVPEYLQIYIDYEAYGRDIALGDTGAFTDYGYVYDNQSRFEEYYDGDRENIPEEYRVMVSPEEVEELEPDLDRLDVSTELALDLDLHFRGYSADYEQAFPKEQV
;
A
#
# COMPACT_ATOMS: atom_id res chain seq x y z
N GLU A 1 9.27 9.11 11.50
CA GLU A 1 9.03 9.95 12.71
C GLU A 1 7.53 10.13 13.00
N LYS A 2 6.74 10.55 12.02
CA LYS A 2 5.29 10.80 12.23
C LYS A 2 4.49 9.55 12.62
N LEU A 3 4.83 8.39 12.06
CA LEU A 3 4.11 7.17 12.35
C LEU A 3 4.41 6.67 13.77
N GLN A 4 5.65 6.79 14.22
CA GLN A 4 6.04 6.45 15.59
C GLN A 4 5.33 7.33 16.64
N GLU A 5 5.19 8.64 16.36
CA GLU A 5 4.39 9.54 17.20
C GLU A 5 2.90 9.13 17.25
N VAL A 6 2.36 8.61 16.14
CA VAL A 6 0.98 8.08 16.10
C VAL A 6 0.88 6.82 16.97
N PHE A 7 1.82 5.89 16.86
CA PHE A 7 1.83 4.67 17.67
C PHE A 7 1.88 4.96 19.16
N GLU A 8 2.77 5.86 19.59
CA GLU A 8 2.84 6.30 20.98
C GLU A 8 1.50 6.91 21.44
N ARG A 9 0.89 7.74 20.58
CA ARG A 9 -0.38 8.41 20.89
C ARG A 9 -1.57 7.46 21.02
N ILE A 10 -1.64 6.41 20.20
CA ILE A 10 -2.72 5.40 20.22
C ILE A 10 -2.42 4.24 21.15
N GLY A 11 -1.23 4.21 21.75
CA GLY A 11 -0.85 3.23 22.76
C GLY A 11 -0.38 1.88 22.23
N ILE A 12 -0.01 1.77 20.94
CA ILE A 12 0.58 0.54 20.41
C ILE A 12 1.90 0.25 21.17
N GLY A 13 2.05 -0.99 21.63
CA GLY A 13 3.18 -1.41 22.46
C GLY A 13 3.06 -1.03 23.95
N SER A 14 1.94 -0.43 24.36
CA SER A 14 1.63 -0.18 25.77
C SER A 14 0.67 -1.24 26.33
N ALA A 15 0.37 -1.17 27.62
CA ALA A 15 -0.55 -2.08 28.29
C ALA A 15 -1.74 -1.32 28.90
N ASP A 16 -2.84 -2.04 29.12
CA ASP A 16 -3.97 -1.52 29.87
C ASP A 16 -3.64 -1.32 31.37
N ASP A 17 -4.57 -0.76 32.13
CA ASP A 17 -4.41 -0.50 33.57
C ASP A 17 -4.19 -1.77 34.42
N PHE A 18 -4.36 -2.95 33.83
CA PHE A 18 -4.16 -4.25 34.49
C PHE A 18 -2.85 -4.92 34.06
N GLY A 19 -2.07 -4.27 33.18
CA GLY A 19 -0.80 -4.78 32.65
C GLY A 19 -0.96 -5.75 31.49
N ASN A 20 -2.15 -5.84 30.86
CA ASN A 20 -2.31 -6.61 29.65
C ASN A 20 -1.86 -5.76 28.45
N PRO A 21 -0.95 -6.27 27.60
CA PRO A 21 -0.51 -5.52 26.43
C PRO A 21 -1.66 -5.33 25.44
N TYR A 22 -1.66 -4.20 24.72
CA TYR A 22 -2.50 -4.02 23.55
C TYR A 22 -1.92 -4.88 22.42
N GLU A 23 -2.51 -6.03 22.18
CA GLU A 23 -2.04 -7.04 21.22
C GLU A 23 -2.73 -6.93 19.87
N GLU A 24 -3.88 -6.22 19.80
CA GLU A 24 -4.68 -6.11 18.60
C GLU A 24 -4.86 -4.65 18.19
N TRP A 25 -4.69 -4.38 16.92
CA TRP A 25 -4.99 -3.11 16.28
C TRP A 25 -5.53 -3.38 14.87
N PHE A 26 -6.26 -2.44 14.33
CA PHE A 26 -6.77 -2.51 12.96
C PHE A 26 -6.82 -1.12 12.35
N ILE A 27 -6.72 -1.08 11.02
CA ILE A 27 -6.77 0.15 10.24
C ILE A 27 -8.25 0.43 9.94
N THR A 28 -8.71 1.61 10.30
CA THR A 28 -10.13 2.00 10.11
C THR A 28 -10.36 2.72 8.79
N ASP A 29 -9.34 3.34 8.24
CA ASP A 29 -9.42 4.09 6.99
C ASP A 29 -8.02 4.33 6.41
N TYR A 30 -7.96 4.54 5.10
CA TYR A 30 -6.78 4.91 4.35
C TYR A 30 -7.01 6.23 3.64
N ASP A 31 -6.20 7.23 3.93
CA ASP A 31 -6.11 8.46 3.14
C ASP A 31 -5.04 8.26 2.06
N CYS A 32 -5.46 7.90 0.88
CA CYS A 32 -4.57 7.51 -0.21
C CYS A 32 -4.90 8.30 -1.48
N TYR A 33 -3.86 8.88 -2.09
CA TYR A 33 -3.95 9.61 -3.35
C TYR A 33 -3.82 8.71 -4.61
N VAL A 34 -3.60 7.38 -4.40
CA VAL A 34 -3.55 6.38 -5.47
C VAL A 34 -4.96 5.84 -5.69
N ASP A 35 -5.55 6.17 -6.82
CA ASP A 35 -6.90 5.72 -7.16
C ASP A 35 -6.97 4.18 -7.17
N GLY A 36 -8.01 3.65 -6.52
CA GLY A 36 -8.23 2.20 -6.43
C GLY A 36 -7.41 1.45 -5.39
N LEU A 37 -6.27 1.98 -4.92
CA LEU A 37 -5.39 1.27 -4.00
C LEU A 37 -6.09 0.89 -2.69
N TYR A 38 -6.90 1.78 -2.12
CA TYR A 38 -7.58 1.51 -0.86
C TYR A 38 -8.52 0.28 -0.92
N ASN A 39 -9.03 -0.06 -2.11
CA ASN A 39 -9.89 -1.23 -2.31
C ASN A 39 -9.12 -2.56 -2.23
N LEU A 40 -7.80 -2.50 -2.39
CA LEU A 40 -6.89 -3.64 -2.37
C LEU A 40 -6.29 -3.88 -0.97
N LEU A 41 -6.44 -2.91 -0.06
CA LEU A 41 -5.88 -2.94 1.28
C LEU A 41 -6.90 -3.43 2.32
N GLY A 42 -6.43 -4.23 3.28
CA GLY A 42 -7.24 -4.79 4.37
C GLY A 42 -7.11 -4.00 5.68
N GLU A 43 -7.91 -4.37 6.67
CA GLU A 43 -7.90 -3.76 8.01
C GLU A 43 -6.66 -4.16 8.85
N TYR A 44 -5.99 -5.25 8.50
CA TYR A 44 -4.89 -5.86 9.25
C TYR A 44 -3.58 -5.92 8.46
N GLU A 45 -3.36 -4.93 7.62
CA GLU A 45 -2.14 -4.88 6.82
C GLU A 45 -0.88 -4.66 7.68
N ASN A 46 0.24 -5.19 7.19
CA ASN A 46 1.54 -4.99 7.82
C ASN A 46 1.99 -3.54 7.65
N LEU A 47 2.20 -2.84 8.77
CA LEU A 47 2.55 -1.41 8.75
C LEU A 47 3.95 -1.13 8.19
N ASP A 48 4.89 -2.07 8.34
CA ASP A 48 6.23 -1.93 7.75
C ASP A 48 6.15 -2.04 6.22
N GLU A 49 5.35 -2.99 5.71
CA GLU A 49 5.10 -3.12 4.27
C GLU A 49 4.32 -1.93 3.71
N LEU A 50 3.31 -1.42 4.44
CA LEU A 50 2.57 -0.22 4.04
C LEU A 50 3.49 0.99 3.94
N ASN A 51 4.36 1.18 4.93
CA ASN A 51 5.32 2.29 4.92
C ASN A 51 6.35 2.13 3.80
N TYR A 52 6.77 0.90 3.52
CA TYR A 52 7.68 0.60 2.42
C TYR A 52 7.01 0.83 1.05
N LEU A 53 5.76 0.37 0.87
CA LEU A 53 4.99 0.68 -0.34
C LEU A 53 4.83 2.19 -0.53
N ALA A 54 4.48 2.92 0.53
CA ALA A 54 4.33 4.37 0.46
C ALA A 54 5.63 5.05 0.01
N SER A 55 6.80 4.61 0.52
CA SER A 55 8.08 5.16 0.10
C SER A 55 8.38 4.89 -1.38
N LYS A 56 8.07 3.69 -1.87
CA LYS A 56 8.24 3.37 -3.29
C LYS A 56 7.33 4.21 -4.19
N LEU A 57 6.09 4.44 -3.77
CA LEU A 57 5.15 5.30 -4.50
C LEU A 57 5.59 6.77 -4.52
N GLU A 58 6.22 7.26 -3.44
CA GLU A 58 6.80 8.62 -3.40
C GLU A 58 8.02 8.78 -4.33
N GLU A 59 8.72 7.69 -4.65
CA GLU A 59 9.86 7.70 -5.57
C GLU A 59 9.43 7.73 -7.04
N LEU A 60 8.20 7.34 -7.36
CA LEU A 60 7.67 7.35 -8.73
C LEU A 60 7.53 8.78 -9.26
N GLY A 61 7.96 9.00 -10.49
CA GLY A 61 7.63 10.22 -11.22
C GLY A 61 6.16 10.23 -11.64
N GLU A 62 5.63 11.40 -12.04
CA GLU A 62 4.23 11.58 -12.43
C GLU A 62 3.76 10.54 -13.48
N SER A 63 4.57 10.29 -14.50
CA SER A 63 4.26 9.31 -15.55
C SER A 63 4.31 7.86 -15.06
N GLU A 64 5.24 7.54 -14.14
CA GLU A 64 5.35 6.19 -13.57
C GLU A 64 4.21 5.92 -12.60
N TYR A 65 3.74 6.97 -11.93
CA TYR A 65 2.61 6.91 -11.04
C TYR A 65 1.30 6.57 -11.79
N GLU A 66 1.03 7.28 -12.90
CA GLU A 66 -0.10 6.95 -13.79
C GLU A 66 0.02 5.54 -14.36
N HIS A 67 1.24 5.13 -14.71
CA HIS A 67 1.54 3.78 -15.17
C HIS A 67 1.25 2.71 -14.09
N PHE A 68 1.64 2.98 -12.84
CA PHE A 68 1.34 2.10 -11.71
C PHE A 68 -0.17 1.93 -11.52
N GLN A 69 -0.93 3.03 -11.55
CA GLN A 69 -2.38 3.00 -11.42
C GLN A 69 -3.03 2.20 -12.57
N ALA A 70 -2.59 2.42 -13.80
CA ALA A 70 -3.05 1.67 -14.96
C ALA A 70 -2.72 0.17 -14.85
N ALA A 71 -1.50 -0.16 -14.40
CA ALA A 71 -1.08 -1.54 -14.19
C ALA A 71 -1.90 -2.26 -13.11
N MET A 72 -2.25 -1.57 -12.01
CA MET A 72 -3.08 -2.15 -10.94
C MET A 72 -4.44 -2.64 -11.45
N GLU A 73 -5.03 -1.99 -12.47
CA GLU A 73 -6.35 -2.36 -12.97
C GLU A 73 -6.38 -3.70 -13.70
N ILE A 74 -5.24 -4.12 -14.29
CA ILE A 74 -5.16 -5.34 -15.08
C ILE A 74 -4.23 -6.41 -14.52
N SER A 75 -3.41 -6.06 -13.53
CA SER A 75 -2.39 -6.95 -12.97
C SER A 75 -2.99 -8.05 -12.12
N ASP A 76 -2.46 -9.28 -12.27
CA ASP A 76 -2.70 -10.38 -11.35
C ASP A 76 -1.91 -10.24 -10.02
N TYR A 77 -0.98 -9.26 -9.95
CA TYR A 77 -0.08 -9.02 -8.82
C TYR A 77 -0.57 -7.85 -7.95
N THR A 78 -1.79 -7.97 -7.43
CA THR A 78 -2.43 -6.97 -6.56
C THR A 78 -3.06 -7.59 -5.32
N GLY A 79 -2.84 -8.90 -5.11
CA GLY A 79 -3.49 -9.67 -4.04
C GLY A 79 -2.90 -9.46 -2.64
N SER A 80 -1.76 -8.78 -2.52
CA SER A 80 -1.07 -8.52 -1.25
C SER A 80 -0.21 -7.26 -1.33
N LEU A 81 0.20 -6.71 -0.16
CA LEU A 81 1.18 -5.62 -0.09
C LEU A 81 2.49 -5.99 -0.77
N LYS A 82 2.95 -7.24 -0.59
CA LYS A 82 4.12 -7.77 -1.29
C LYS A 82 3.99 -7.65 -2.81
N ASP A 83 2.82 -8.01 -3.36
CA ASP A 83 2.58 -7.92 -4.80
C ASP A 83 2.61 -6.46 -5.26
N LEU A 84 1.96 -5.56 -4.53
CA LEU A 84 1.93 -4.12 -4.83
C LEU A 84 3.33 -3.49 -4.74
N ILE A 85 4.14 -3.88 -3.74
CA ILE A 85 5.53 -3.44 -3.62
C ILE A 85 6.33 -3.89 -4.86
N ASN A 86 6.21 -5.16 -5.24
CA ASN A 86 6.90 -5.66 -6.43
C ASN A 86 6.38 -5.04 -7.72
N LEU A 87 5.08 -4.69 -7.79
CA LEU A 87 4.49 -4.06 -8.97
C LEU A 87 5.16 -2.72 -9.29
N THR A 88 5.57 -1.93 -8.27
CA THR A 88 6.28 -0.66 -8.50
C THR A 88 7.61 -0.86 -9.25
N ASP A 89 8.25 -2.02 -9.12
CA ASP A 89 9.52 -2.36 -9.78
C ASP A 89 9.31 -3.13 -11.11
N ASN A 90 8.08 -3.42 -11.49
CA ASN A 90 7.73 -4.23 -12.68
C ASN A 90 6.77 -3.49 -13.62
N LEU A 91 6.80 -2.17 -13.64
CA LEU A 91 5.92 -1.38 -14.51
C LEU A 91 6.20 -1.63 -15.99
N ASP A 92 7.44 -1.98 -16.35
CA ASP A 92 7.87 -2.32 -17.70
C ASP A 92 7.20 -3.60 -18.27
N LYS A 93 6.53 -4.37 -17.42
CA LYS A 93 5.68 -5.50 -17.81
C LYS A 93 4.37 -5.05 -18.48
N TYR A 94 3.92 -3.85 -18.22
CA TYR A 94 2.64 -3.32 -18.66
C TYR A 94 2.87 -2.17 -19.64
N ASP A 95 2.39 -2.35 -20.88
CA ASP A 95 2.44 -1.27 -21.85
C ASP A 95 1.16 -0.43 -21.76
N VAL A 96 1.31 0.87 -21.57
CA VAL A 96 0.20 1.84 -21.47
C VAL A 96 0.20 2.74 -22.69
N TYR A 97 -0.95 2.85 -23.36
CA TYR A 97 -1.18 3.70 -24.52
C TYR A 97 -2.17 4.81 -24.16
N PRO A 98 -1.68 5.97 -23.69
CA PRO A 98 -2.55 7.08 -23.32
C PRO A 98 -3.35 7.62 -24.50
N GLY A 99 -4.64 7.94 -24.24
CA GLY A 99 -5.53 8.49 -25.27
C GLY A 99 -6.08 7.47 -26.25
N ILE A 100 -5.96 6.17 -25.94
CA ILE A 100 -6.66 5.09 -26.62
C ILE A 100 -7.76 4.61 -25.67
N ASP A 101 -9.00 5.09 -25.90
CA ASP A 101 -10.09 4.94 -24.96
C ASP A 101 -11.14 3.91 -25.41
N ASP A 102 -11.06 3.49 -26.68
CA ASP A 102 -11.98 2.50 -27.23
C ASP A 102 -11.35 1.63 -28.33
N TYR A 103 -12.12 0.68 -28.85
CA TYR A 103 -11.66 -0.22 -29.92
C TYR A 103 -11.39 0.49 -31.24
N ASP A 104 -12.09 1.57 -31.58
CA ASP A 104 -11.83 2.33 -32.80
C ASP A 104 -10.47 3.02 -32.74
N ASP A 105 -10.17 3.64 -31.60
CA ASP A 105 -8.87 4.26 -31.34
C ASP A 105 -7.74 3.23 -31.37
N LEU A 106 -7.96 2.08 -30.73
CA LEU A 106 -6.97 0.99 -30.72
C LEU A 106 -6.71 0.46 -32.13
N GLY A 107 -7.77 0.26 -32.93
CA GLY A 107 -7.65 -0.17 -34.30
C GLY A 107 -6.92 0.84 -35.20
N ARG A 108 -7.18 2.15 -35.03
CA ARG A 108 -6.46 3.24 -35.71
C ARG A 108 -5.00 3.27 -35.33
N TYR A 109 -4.69 3.18 -34.05
CA TYR A 109 -3.31 3.16 -33.57
C TYR A 109 -2.51 2.05 -34.23
N TYR A 110 -3.03 0.83 -34.25
CA TYR A 110 -2.34 -0.31 -34.86
C TYR A 110 -2.20 -0.20 -36.37
N ILE A 111 -3.23 0.28 -37.08
CA ILE A 111 -3.20 0.39 -38.56
C ILE A 111 -2.44 1.64 -38.99
N ASP A 112 -2.79 2.81 -38.46
CA ASP A 112 -2.33 4.10 -38.96
C ASP A 112 -0.98 4.52 -38.37
N GLU A 113 -0.76 4.26 -37.05
CA GLU A 113 0.48 4.64 -36.37
C GLU A 113 1.54 3.52 -36.42
N LEU A 114 1.19 2.29 -36.08
CA LEU A 114 2.12 1.16 -36.12
C LEU A 114 2.29 0.55 -37.54
N GLY A 115 1.38 0.85 -38.42
CA GLY A 115 1.45 0.37 -39.82
C GLY A 115 1.33 -1.15 -39.95
N THR A 116 0.62 -1.82 -39.05
CA THR A 116 0.43 -3.27 -39.08
C THR A 116 -0.28 -3.75 -40.31
N MET A 117 -1.04 -2.88 -40.97
CA MET A 117 -1.71 -3.11 -42.24
C MET A 117 -1.46 -1.95 -43.19
N GLN A 118 -0.97 -2.26 -44.42
CA GLN A 118 -0.80 -1.24 -45.44
C GLN A 118 -2.13 -1.02 -46.20
N VAL A 119 -2.85 0.02 -45.79
CA VAL A 119 -4.13 0.38 -46.43
C VAL A 119 -3.94 1.61 -47.28
N PRO A 120 -4.20 1.50 -48.64
CA PRO A 120 -4.21 2.69 -49.49
C PRO A 120 -5.23 3.72 -49.02
N GLU A 121 -4.88 5.02 -49.09
CA GLU A 121 -5.67 6.14 -48.56
C GLU A 121 -7.15 6.09 -49.00
N TYR A 122 -7.41 5.74 -50.28
CA TYR A 122 -8.76 5.67 -50.80
C TYR A 122 -9.61 4.49 -50.28
N LEU A 123 -8.99 3.55 -49.53
CA LEU A 123 -9.66 2.43 -48.89
C LEU A 123 -9.83 2.61 -47.37
N GLN A 124 -9.17 3.58 -46.78
CA GLN A 124 -9.24 3.81 -45.31
C GLN A 124 -10.68 4.05 -44.84
N ILE A 125 -11.50 4.73 -45.65
CA ILE A 125 -12.92 4.99 -45.35
C ILE A 125 -13.80 3.72 -45.25
N TYR A 126 -13.30 2.58 -45.70
CA TYR A 126 -13.99 1.28 -45.66
C TYR A 126 -13.45 0.35 -44.56
N ILE A 127 -12.46 0.78 -43.80
CA ILE A 127 -11.90 -0.02 -42.72
C ILE A 127 -12.83 0.07 -41.50
N ASP A 128 -13.12 -1.09 -40.96
CA ASP A 128 -13.79 -1.22 -39.64
C ASP A 128 -12.71 -1.27 -38.55
N TYR A 129 -12.27 -0.09 -38.14
CA TYR A 129 -11.22 0.04 -37.11
C TYR A 129 -11.68 -0.54 -35.77
N GLU A 130 -12.95 -0.36 -35.38
CA GLU A 130 -13.51 -0.91 -34.14
C GLU A 130 -13.43 -2.45 -34.13
N ALA A 131 -13.79 -3.11 -35.22
CA ALA A 131 -13.70 -4.57 -35.31
C ALA A 131 -12.24 -5.05 -35.20
N TYR A 132 -11.32 -4.35 -35.85
CA TYR A 132 -9.90 -4.69 -35.81
C TYR A 132 -9.30 -4.47 -34.39
N GLY A 133 -9.59 -3.36 -33.77
CA GLY A 133 -9.14 -3.08 -32.41
C GLY A 133 -9.71 -4.06 -31.37
N ARG A 134 -10.97 -4.49 -31.53
CA ARG A 134 -11.56 -5.54 -30.69
C ARG A 134 -10.81 -6.87 -30.81
N ASP A 135 -10.45 -7.25 -32.04
CA ASP A 135 -9.69 -8.50 -32.29
C ASP A 135 -8.29 -8.43 -31.61
N ILE A 136 -7.65 -7.24 -31.63
CA ILE A 136 -6.38 -7.01 -30.94
C ILE A 136 -6.56 -7.17 -29.44
N ALA A 137 -7.50 -6.43 -28.83
CA ALA A 137 -7.74 -6.47 -27.40
C ALA A 137 -8.08 -7.88 -26.87
N LEU A 138 -8.76 -8.67 -27.68
CA LEU A 138 -9.02 -10.08 -27.35
C LEU A 138 -7.76 -10.96 -27.45
N GLY A 139 -6.79 -10.55 -28.26
CA GLY A 139 -5.55 -11.29 -28.48
C GLY A 139 -4.47 -11.03 -27.42
N ASP A 140 -4.36 -9.80 -26.95
CA ASP A 140 -3.32 -9.37 -26.01
C ASP A 140 -3.79 -9.29 -24.53
N THR A 141 -5.07 -9.61 -24.28
CA THR A 141 -5.66 -9.56 -22.94
C THR A 141 -5.59 -8.19 -22.27
N GLY A 142 -5.55 -7.12 -23.07
CA GLY A 142 -5.55 -5.76 -22.57
C GLY A 142 -6.92 -5.25 -22.14
N ALA A 143 -6.94 -4.12 -21.46
CA ALA A 143 -8.15 -3.43 -21.03
C ALA A 143 -8.04 -1.92 -21.23
N PHE A 144 -9.19 -1.28 -21.39
CA PHE A 144 -9.30 0.17 -21.36
C PHE A 144 -9.45 0.62 -19.90
N THR A 145 -8.60 1.55 -19.50
CA THR A 145 -8.55 2.14 -18.16
C THR A 145 -8.75 3.64 -18.26
N ASP A 146 -8.86 4.33 -17.14
CA ASP A 146 -8.90 5.79 -17.10
C ASP A 146 -7.58 6.44 -17.59
N TYR A 147 -6.52 5.64 -17.76
CA TYR A 147 -5.18 6.06 -18.23
C TYR A 147 -4.92 5.70 -19.71
N GLY A 148 -5.89 5.11 -20.39
CA GLY A 148 -5.81 4.61 -21.75
C GLY A 148 -5.85 3.09 -21.86
N TYR A 149 -5.43 2.55 -22.99
CA TYR A 149 -5.36 1.11 -23.19
C TYR A 149 -4.10 0.53 -22.55
N VAL A 150 -4.25 -0.52 -21.76
CA VAL A 150 -3.17 -1.19 -21.03
C VAL A 150 -3.19 -2.68 -21.34
N TYR A 151 -2.00 -3.28 -21.55
CA TYR A 151 -1.89 -4.72 -21.67
C TYR A 151 -0.58 -5.26 -21.07
N ASP A 152 -0.61 -6.52 -20.62
CA ASP A 152 0.56 -7.26 -20.17
C ASP A 152 1.39 -7.72 -21.38
N ASN A 153 2.61 -7.22 -21.53
CA ASN A 153 3.50 -7.55 -22.65
C ASN A 153 4.21 -8.91 -22.48
N GLN A 154 3.79 -9.70 -21.49
CA GLN A 154 4.31 -11.04 -21.19
C GLN A 154 5.77 -11.05 -20.70
N SER A 155 6.34 -9.91 -20.35
CA SER A 155 7.62 -9.87 -19.67
C SER A 155 7.52 -10.59 -18.32
N ARG A 156 8.64 -11.12 -17.87
CA ARG A 156 8.67 -11.82 -16.60
C ARG A 156 8.47 -10.84 -15.44
N PHE A 157 7.56 -11.16 -14.52
CA PHE A 157 7.43 -10.46 -13.26
C PHE A 157 8.58 -10.90 -12.33
N GLU A 158 9.40 -9.98 -11.89
CA GLU A 158 10.52 -10.23 -11.00
C GLU A 158 10.12 -9.92 -9.56
N GLU A 159 10.34 -10.88 -8.67
CA GLU A 159 10.06 -10.72 -7.24
C GLU A 159 11.32 -10.16 -6.55
N TYR A 160 11.35 -8.84 -6.34
CA TYR A 160 12.45 -8.15 -5.65
C TYR A 160 12.28 -8.16 -4.14
N TYR A 161 11.04 -8.08 -3.68
CA TYR A 161 10.66 -8.21 -2.28
C TYR A 161 9.92 -9.51 -2.06
N ASP A 162 10.40 -10.34 -1.16
CA ASP A 162 9.90 -11.70 -0.92
C ASP A 162 8.83 -11.79 0.18
N GLY A 163 8.51 -10.67 0.84
CA GLY A 163 7.57 -10.60 1.96
C GLY A 163 8.22 -10.78 3.32
N ASP A 164 9.56 -10.89 3.38
CA ASP A 164 10.27 -10.95 4.66
C ASP A 164 10.56 -9.53 5.16
N ARG A 165 10.13 -9.23 6.38
CA ARG A 165 10.36 -7.96 7.07
C ARG A 165 11.84 -7.57 7.08
N GLU A 166 12.74 -8.55 7.22
CA GLU A 166 14.18 -8.30 7.26
C GLU A 166 14.74 -7.72 5.94
N ASN A 167 14.00 -7.88 4.84
CA ASN A 167 14.33 -7.33 3.54
C ASN A 167 13.72 -5.94 3.28
N ILE A 168 12.90 -5.42 4.21
CA ILE A 168 12.49 -4.02 4.21
C ILE A 168 13.68 -3.18 4.75
N PRO A 169 14.09 -2.08 4.08
CA PRO A 169 15.11 -1.20 4.63
C PRO A 169 14.74 -0.70 6.02
N GLU A 170 15.71 -0.65 6.94
CA GLU A 170 15.51 -0.33 8.36
C GLU A 170 14.77 1.00 8.59
N GLU A 171 15.04 1.98 7.75
CA GLU A 171 14.39 3.31 7.77
C GLU A 171 12.88 3.28 7.52
N TYR A 172 12.35 2.21 6.90
CA TYR A 172 10.92 2.03 6.64
C TYR A 172 10.25 1.07 7.63
N ARG A 173 11.03 0.41 8.51
CA ARG A 173 10.48 -0.42 9.57
C ARG A 173 10.00 0.46 10.71
N VAL A 174 8.72 0.39 10.99
CA VAL A 174 8.05 1.21 12.02
C VAL A 174 7.59 0.39 13.22
N MET A 175 7.41 -0.92 13.03
CA MET A 175 7.07 -1.83 14.11
C MET A 175 8.34 -2.30 14.80
N VAL A 176 8.37 -2.17 16.12
CA VAL A 176 9.47 -2.71 16.94
C VAL A 176 9.37 -4.24 16.97
N SER A 177 10.46 -4.94 16.65
CA SER A 177 10.45 -6.40 16.75
C SER A 177 10.40 -6.86 18.22
N PRO A 178 9.86 -8.05 18.51
CA PRO A 178 9.86 -8.60 19.87
C PRO A 178 11.28 -8.68 20.48
N GLU A 179 12.29 -8.90 19.66
CA GLU A 179 13.71 -8.96 20.07
C GLU A 179 14.24 -7.57 20.42
N GLU A 180 13.82 -6.52 19.69
CA GLU A 180 14.16 -5.12 20.01
C GLU A 180 13.48 -4.64 21.30
N VAL A 181 12.27 -5.14 21.61
CA VAL A 181 11.58 -4.85 22.88
C VAL A 181 12.34 -5.46 24.05
N GLU A 182 12.86 -6.68 23.92
CA GLU A 182 13.66 -7.34 24.95
C GLU A 182 14.98 -6.57 25.25
N GLU A 183 15.58 -5.94 24.23
CA GLU A 183 16.77 -5.08 24.42
C GLU A 183 16.43 -3.70 25.04
N LEU A 184 15.19 -3.24 24.85
CA LEU A 184 14.70 -1.98 25.40
C LEU A 184 14.11 -2.12 26.82
N GLU A 185 13.85 -3.36 27.29
CA GLU A 185 13.48 -3.55 28.67
C GLU A 185 14.59 -2.99 29.58
N PRO A 186 14.31 -1.95 30.37
CA PRO A 186 15.33 -1.41 31.24
C PRO A 186 15.75 -2.51 32.22
N ASP A 187 17.05 -2.73 32.31
CA ASP A 187 17.66 -3.57 33.36
C ASP A 187 17.26 -3.00 34.73
N LEU A 188 16.06 -3.41 35.20
CA LEU A 188 15.47 -2.96 36.45
C LEU A 188 16.36 -3.28 37.67
N ASP A 189 17.28 -4.25 37.54
CA ASP A 189 18.28 -4.55 38.55
C ASP A 189 19.41 -3.50 38.59
N ARG A 190 19.55 -2.67 37.54
CA ARG A 190 20.49 -1.53 37.46
C ARG A 190 19.90 -0.18 37.86
N LEU A 191 18.58 -0.06 37.81
CA LEU A 191 17.90 1.13 38.29
C LEU A 191 17.85 1.08 39.81
N ASP A 192 18.80 1.74 40.47
CA ASP A 192 18.71 2.13 41.89
C ASP A 192 17.60 3.20 41.98
N VAL A 193 16.36 2.77 41.69
CA VAL A 193 15.17 3.62 41.81
C VAL A 193 14.98 3.83 43.30
N SER A 194 15.27 5.03 43.76
CA SER A 194 14.99 5.40 45.15
C SER A 194 13.51 5.11 45.42
N THR A 195 13.22 4.57 46.59
CA THR A 195 11.86 4.21 47.02
C THR A 195 10.90 5.41 46.91
N GLU A 196 11.43 6.64 46.97
CA GLU A 196 10.68 7.88 46.77
C GLU A 196 10.17 8.04 45.31
N LEU A 197 10.96 7.70 44.27
CA LEU A 197 10.54 7.82 42.87
C LEU A 197 9.46 6.78 42.54
N ALA A 198 9.57 5.56 43.04
CA ALA A 198 8.57 4.52 42.88
C ALA A 198 7.23 4.88 43.54
N LEU A 199 7.27 5.51 44.74
CA LEU A 199 6.09 6.03 45.42
C LEU A 199 5.44 7.21 44.66
N ASP A 200 6.21 8.07 44.05
CA ASP A 200 5.71 9.23 43.28
C ASP A 200 5.04 8.78 41.97
N LEU A 201 5.60 7.78 41.34
CA LEU A 201 4.97 7.15 40.14
C LEU A 201 3.66 6.43 40.52
N ASP A 202 3.64 5.65 41.60
CA ASP A 202 2.43 4.93 42.04
C ASP A 202 1.31 5.90 42.47
N LEU A 203 1.64 7.03 43.10
CA LEU A 203 0.68 8.08 43.45
C LEU A 203 0.15 8.82 42.21
N HIS A 204 0.96 9.02 41.19
CA HIS A 204 0.55 9.67 39.95
C HIS A 204 -0.42 8.79 39.16
N PHE A 205 -0.13 7.50 39.05
CA PHE A 205 -1.03 6.52 38.39
C PHE A 205 -2.35 6.33 39.16
N ARG A 206 -2.31 6.29 40.51
CA ARG A 206 -3.54 6.20 41.32
C ARG A 206 -4.40 7.46 41.22
N GLY A 207 -3.81 8.64 41.05
CA GLY A 207 -4.53 9.88 40.82
C GLY A 207 -5.32 9.86 39.51
N TYR A 208 -4.76 9.29 38.45
CA TYR A 208 -5.42 9.18 37.15
C TYR A 208 -6.61 8.20 37.18
N SER A 209 -6.49 7.08 37.88
CA SER A 209 -7.56 6.09 38.05
C SER A 209 -8.75 6.66 38.84
N ALA A 210 -8.49 7.47 39.86
CA ALA A 210 -9.54 8.11 40.66
C ALA A 210 -10.34 9.15 39.86
N ASP A 211 -9.69 9.90 38.95
CA ASP A 211 -10.36 10.88 38.08
C ASP A 211 -11.19 10.20 36.99
N TYR A 212 -10.75 9.02 36.51
CA TYR A 212 -11.50 8.25 35.53
C TYR A 212 -12.81 7.67 36.10
N GLU A 213 -12.77 7.13 37.33
CA GLU A 213 -13.96 6.62 38.01
C GLU A 213 -15.00 7.74 38.35
N GLN A 214 -14.55 8.98 38.53
CA GLN A 214 -15.43 10.12 38.75
C GLN A 214 -16.07 10.61 37.44
N ALA A 215 -15.39 10.46 36.30
CA ALA A 215 -15.89 10.87 34.99
C ALA A 215 -16.92 9.90 34.42
N PHE A 216 -16.87 8.62 34.80
CA PHE A 216 -17.75 7.55 34.29
C PHE A 216 -18.28 6.69 35.46
N PRO A 217 -19.26 7.19 36.24
CA PRO A 217 -19.86 6.38 37.30
C PRO A 217 -20.55 5.16 36.70
N LYS A 218 -20.18 3.95 37.16
CA LYS A 218 -20.89 2.72 36.74
C LYS A 218 -22.34 2.84 37.13
N GLU A 219 -23.24 2.90 36.16
CA GLU A 219 -24.67 2.77 36.39
C GLU A 219 -24.94 1.41 37.03
N GLN A 220 -25.59 1.44 38.19
CA GLN A 220 -26.04 0.24 38.85
C GLN A 220 -27.13 -0.44 38.02
N VAL A 221 -26.88 -1.67 37.61
CA VAL A 221 -27.91 -2.60 37.13
C VAL A 221 -28.44 -3.38 38.34
#